data_60d409bc4d9f6acfb66edb4dcf55c794
#
_entry.id   60d409bc4d9f6acfb66edb4dcf55c794
#
_cell.length_a   1.000
_cell.length_b   1.000
_cell.length_c   1.000
_cell.angle_alpha   90.00
_cell.angle_beta   90.00
_cell.angle_gamma   90.00
#
_symmetry.space_group_name_H-M   'P 1'
#
loop_
_entity.id
_entity.type
_entity.pdbx_description
1 polymer ?
#
loop_
_entity_poly.entity_id
_entity_poly.type
_entity_poly.pdbx_seq_one_letter_code
_entity_poly.pdbx_strand_id
1 'polypeptide(L)'
;MIRVLVAVALALSACQVFAQQTAEEQAVWKMEHKYWADVKAADLVSYRALWHTNFLGWPDLSATPVRKAHIADWITENTAKGFHLSWYTLKPAASQATGNLVVTDYWISADWVDKNGTKKRMRNRITHTWMRVGSGWQIISGMSCPVPAAGK
;
A
#
# COMPACT_ATOMS: atom_id res chain seq x y z
N MET A 1 31.50 -56.14 25.17
CA MET A 1 30.50 -55.89 24.11
C MET A 1 29.96 -54.48 24.30
N ILE A 2 30.48 -53.52 23.50
CA ILE A 2 30.11 -52.09 23.57
C ILE A 2 29.10 -51.85 22.46
N ARG A 3 27.85 -51.47 22.81
CA ARG A 3 26.82 -51.06 21.85
C ARG A 3 26.97 -49.57 21.58
N VAL A 4 27.37 -49.25 20.37
CA VAL A 4 27.38 -47.86 19.86
C VAL A 4 25.99 -47.53 19.34
N LEU A 5 25.28 -46.62 20.01
CA LEU A 5 24.03 -46.02 19.54
C LEU A 5 24.40 -44.85 18.63
N VAL A 6 24.12 -44.98 17.32
CA VAL A 6 24.22 -43.90 16.34
C VAL A 6 22.88 -43.16 16.38
N ALA A 7 22.86 -41.96 16.94
CA ALA A 7 21.72 -41.03 16.83
C ALA A 7 21.80 -40.27 15.52
N VAL A 8 20.91 -40.57 14.58
CA VAL A 8 20.72 -39.81 13.33
C VAL A 8 19.83 -38.63 13.64
N ALA A 9 20.40 -37.44 13.76
CA ALA A 9 19.66 -36.19 13.84
C ALA A 9 19.16 -35.78 12.44
N LEU A 10 17.87 -36.00 12.18
CA LEU A 10 17.20 -35.39 11.00
C LEU A 10 17.01 -33.90 11.25
N ALA A 11 17.88 -33.07 10.64
CA ALA A 11 17.67 -31.65 10.54
C ALA A 11 16.57 -31.39 9.49
N LEU A 12 15.33 -31.17 9.94
CA LEU A 12 14.24 -30.66 9.13
C LEU A 12 14.52 -29.17 8.84
N SER A 13 15.23 -28.90 7.75
CA SER A 13 15.32 -27.56 7.17
C SER A 13 13.94 -27.20 6.63
N ALA A 14 13.17 -26.43 7.40
CA ALA A 14 11.95 -25.79 6.91
C ALA A 14 12.38 -24.74 5.87
N CYS A 15 12.46 -25.12 4.60
CA CYS A 15 12.49 -24.18 3.49
C CYS A 15 11.18 -23.40 3.51
N GLN A 16 11.20 -22.19 4.04
CA GLN A 16 10.13 -21.23 3.82
C GLN A 16 10.19 -20.85 2.32
N VAL A 17 9.35 -21.49 1.54
CA VAL A 17 9.10 -21.10 0.15
C VAL A 17 8.34 -19.78 0.21
N PHE A 18 9.05 -18.66 0.23
CA PHE A 18 8.44 -17.39 -0.15
C PHE A 18 8.02 -17.54 -1.60
N ALA A 19 6.72 -17.58 -1.85
CA ALA A 19 6.21 -17.58 -3.22
C ALA A 19 6.80 -16.36 -3.93
N GLN A 20 7.55 -16.59 -5.00
CA GLN A 20 8.17 -15.53 -5.78
C GLN A 20 7.04 -14.69 -6.39
N GLN A 21 7.08 -13.36 -6.18
CA GLN A 21 6.11 -12.44 -6.75
C GLN A 21 6.06 -12.59 -8.27
N THR A 22 4.84 -12.62 -8.83
CA THR A 22 4.63 -12.63 -10.27
C THR A 22 5.10 -11.31 -10.91
N ALA A 23 5.26 -11.31 -12.23
CA ALA A 23 5.60 -10.08 -12.97
C ALA A 23 4.53 -8.99 -12.81
N GLU A 24 3.25 -9.40 -12.73
CA GLU A 24 2.11 -8.52 -12.48
C GLU A 24 2.18 -7.87 -11.09
N GLU A 25 2.44 -8.66 -10.06
CA GLU A 25 2.58 -8.17 -8.70
C GLU A 25 3.75 -7.18 -8.60
N GLN A 26 4.90 -7.49 -9.20
CA GLN A 26 6.05 -6.59 -9.25
C GLN A 26 5.72 -5.28 -9.99
N ALA A 27 4.97 -5.36 -11.10
CA ALA A 27 4.53 -4.18 -11.83
C ALA A 27 3.61 -3.31 -10.98
N VAL A 28 2.68 -3.92 -10.26
CA VAL A 28 1.74 -3.20 -9.38
C VAL A 28 2.45 -2.60 -8.16
N TRP A 29 3.45 -3.27 -7.56
CA TRP A 29 4.24 -2.65 -6.50
C TRP A 29 4.99 -1.39 -6.95
N LYS A 30 5.45 -1.33 -8.20
CA LYS A 30 6.02 -0.10 -8.78
C LYS A 30 4.96 1.01 -8.86
N MET A 31 3.71 0.67 -9.15
CA MET A 31 2.60 1.63 -9.18
C MET A 31 2.24 2.13 -7.77
N GLU A 32 2.30 1.27 -6.73
CA GLU A 32 2.14 1.70 -5.33
C GLU A 32 3.21 2.70 -4.91
N HIS A 33 4.46 2.47 -5.29
CA HIS A 33 5.54 3.44 -5.06
C HIS A 33 5.30 4.75 -5.82
N LYS A 34 4.85 4.67 -7.08
CA LYS A 34 4.48 5.85 -7.86
C LYS A 34 3.35 6.64 -7.20
N TYR A 35 2.31 5.96 -6.71
CA TYR A 35 1.21 6.58 -5.97
C TYR A 35 1.73 7.51 -4.86
N TRP A 36 2.58 7.01 -3.98
CA TRP A 36 3.11 7.80 -2.86
C TRP A 36 4.13 8.86 -3.30
N ALA A 37 4.84 8.63 -4.40
CA ALA A 37 5.71 9.64 -5.00
C ALA A 37 4.89 10.81 -5.57
N ASP A 38 3.78 10.54 -6.26
CA ASP A 38 2.87 11.57 -6.79
C ASP A 38 2.22 12.37 -5.65
N VAL A 39 1.79 11.71 -4.57
CA VAL A 39 1.28 12.38 -3.36
C VAL A 39 2.35 13.31 -2.77
N LYS A 40 3.59 12.85 -2.63
CA LYS A 40 4.69 13.65 -2.08
C LYS A 40 5.05 14.84 -2.97
N ALA A 41 4.96 14.68 -4.28
CA ALA A 41 5.20 15.74 -5.26
C ALA A 41 4.00 16.70 -5.39
N ALA A 42 2.85 16.40 -4.76
CA ALA A 42 1.56 17.08 -4.98
C ALA A 42 1.13 17.06 -6.46
N ASP A 43 1.58 16.04 -7.23
CA ASP A 43 1.19 15.85 -8.64
C ASP A 43 -0.18 15.18 -8.72
N LEU A 44 -1.23 15.99 -8.58
CA LEU A 44 -2.61 15.49 -8.60
C LEU A 44 -3.04 14.99 -9.99
N VAL A 45 -2.39 15.41 -11.07
CA VAL A 45 -2.69 14.92 -12.42
C VAL A 45 -2.25 13.47 -12.54
N SER A 46 -0.98 13.18 -12.26
CA SER A 46 -0.43 11.82 -12.27
C SER A 46 -1.12 10.93 -11.24
N TYR A 47 -1.38 11.44 -10.04
CA TYR A 47 -2.11 10.72 -8.99
C TYR A 47 -3.50 10.28 -9.47
N ARG A 48 -4.32 11.19 -10.04
CA ARG A 48 -5.67 10.86 -10.54
C ARG A 48 -5.65 9.90 -11.73
N ALA A 49 -4.59 9.87 -12.51
CA ALA A 49 -4.44 8.92 -13.62
C ALA A 49 -4.29 7.47 -13.16
N LEU A 50 -3.84 7.23 -11.92
CA LEU A 50 -3.74 5.90 -11.33
C LEU A 50 -5.11 5.26 -11.03
N TRP A 51 -6.19 6.04 -11.01
CA TRP A 51 -7.51 5.59 -10.59
C TRP A 51 -8.41 5.31 -11.77
N HIS A 52 -9.04 4.15 -11.78
CA HIS A 52 -10.00 3.75 -12.81
C HIS A 52 -11.26 4.63 -12.77
N THR A 53 -11.89 4.87 -13.91
CA THR A 53 -13.13 5.68 -14.00
C THR A 53 -14.24 5.14 -13.09
N ASN A 54 -14.38 3.82 -13.00
CA ASN A 54 -15.39 3.15 -12.17
C ASN A 54 -14.91 2.87 -10.74
N PHE A 55 -13.85 3.55 -10.27
CA PHE A 55 -13.35 3.36 -8.90
C PHE A 55 -14.47 3.50 -7.87
N LEU A 56 -14.47 2.58 -6.90
CA LEU A 56 -15.26 2.65 -5.68
C LEU A 56 -14.40 2.14 -4.52
N GLY A 57 -14.23 2.95 -3.49
CA GLY A 57 -13.43 2.56 -2.32
C GLY A 57 -13.83 3.31 -1.06
N TRP A 58 -13.21 2.92 0.05
CA TRP A 58 -13.52 3.51 1.36
C TRP A 58 -12.23 4.00 2.05
N PRO A 59 -11.78 5.23 1.77
CA PRO A 59 -10.67 5.84 2.51
C PRO A 59 -11.05 6.08 3.99
N ASP A 60 -10.09 5.95 4.89
CA ASP A 60 -10.28 6.15 6.34
C ASP A 60 -10.74 7.57 6.74
N LEU A 61 -10.48 8.55 5.88
CA LEU A 61 -10.90 9.94 6.08
C LEU A 61 -12.32 10.22 5.58
N SER A 62 -13.00 9.22 5.00
CA SER A 62 -14.35 9.39 4.47
C SER A 62 -15.37 8.56 5.27
N ALA A 63 -16.46 9.21 5.68
CA ALA A 63 -17.57 8.53 6.35
C ALA A 63 -18.35 7.58 5.44
N THR A 64 -18.25 7.76 4.12
CA THR A 64 -18.95 6.96 3.09
C THR A 64 -17.98 6.53 1.99
N PRO A 65 -18.30 5.47 1.23
CA PRO A 65 -17.54 5.13 0.04
C PRO A 65 -17.45 6.27 -0.95
N VAL A 66 -16.34 6.41 -1.63
CA VAL A 66 -16.07 7.49 -2.59
C VAL A 66 -15.81 6.96 -3.99
N ARG A 67 -16.06 7.81 -4.97
CA ARG A 67 -15.74 7.61 -6.38
C ARG A 67 -14.47 8.38 -6.77
N LYS A 68 -13.94 8.11 -7.97
CA LYS A 68 -12.75 8.77 -8.52
C LYS A 68 -12.75 10.30 -8.39
N ALA A 69 -13.89 10.95 -8.51
CA ALA A 69 -14.01 12.41 -8.41
C ALA A 69 -13.44 12.97 -7.09
N HIS A 70 -13.56 12.20 -6.00
CA HIS A 70 -13.22 12.61 -4.63
C HIS A 70 -11.91 12.00 -4.11
N ILE A 71 -11.19 11.25 -4.94
CA ILE A 71 -10.04 10.48 -4.44
C ILE A 71 -8.84 11.36 -4.04
N ALA A 72 -8.75 12.58 -4.54
CA ALA A 72 -7.67 13.50 -4.22
C ALA A 72 -8.03 14.55 -3.15
N ASP A 73 -9.26 14.53 -2.63
CA ASP A 73 -9.76 15.57 -1.70
C ASP A 73 -8.90 15.64 -0.43
N TRP A 74 -8.49 14.51 0.11
CA TRP A 74 -7.62 14.44 1.28
C TRP A 74 -6.23 15.09 1.09
N ILE A 75 -5.66 15.01 -0.13
CA ILE A 75 -4.40 15.66 -0.47
C ILE A 75 -4.64 17.17 -0.55
N THR A 76 -5.69 17.57 -1.27
CA THR A 76 -6.08 18.98 -1.45
C THR A 76 -6.37 19.65 -0.11
N GLU A 77 -7.08 18.98 0.80
CA GLU A 77 -7.37 19.51 2.13
C GLU A 77 -6.11 19.70 3.00
N ASN A 78 -5.17 18.75 2.96
CA ASN A 78 -3.91 18.90 3.67
C ASN A 78 -3.08 20.06 3.10
N THR A 79 -2.97 20.16 1.78
CA THR A 79 -2.21 21.24 1.13
C THR A 79 -2.87 22.61 1.35
N ALA A 80 -4.20 22.70 1.34
CA ALA A 80 -4.93 23.94 1.66
C ALA A 80 -4.69 24.40 3.11
N LYS A 81 -4.44 23.47 4.03
CA LYS A 81 -4.04 23.76 5.42
C LYS A 81 -2.53 24.04 5.57
N GLY A 82 -1.78 24.10 4.47
CA GLY A 82 -0.35 24.37 4.45
C GLY A 82 0.53 23.16 4.75
N PHE A 83 -0.02 21.96 4.80
CA PHE A 83 0.77 20.73 5.00
C PHE A 83 1.25 20.15 3.68
N HIS A 84 2.45 19.57 3.68
CA HIS A 84 2.99 18.78 2.59
C HIS A 84 3.52 17.45 3.13
N LEU A 85 3.51 16.42 2.30
CA LEU A 85 4.08 15.12 2.64
C LEU A 85 5.59 15.20 2.61
N SER A 86 6.24 15.25 3.78
CA SER A 86 7.70 15.39 3.89
C SER A 86 8.41 14.04 3.78
N TRP A 87 7.83 13.00 4.35
CA TRP A 87 8.40 11.67 4.42
C TRP A 87 7.33 10.59 4.41
N TYR A 88 7.64 9.44 3.83
CA TYR A 88 6.83 8.22 3.94
C TYR A 88 7.69 6.96 3.84
N THR A 89 7.17 5.86 4.36
CA THR A 89 7.67 4.51 4.11
C THR A 89 6.49 3.57 3.86
N LEU A 90 6.62 2.77 2.81
CA LEU A 90 5.69 1.73 2.42
C LEU A 90 6.31 0.39 2.79
N LYS A 91 5.58 -0.42 3.55
CA LYS A 91 5.99 -1.77 3.94
C LYS A 91 4.98 -2.77 3.36
N PRO A 92 5.33 -3.52 2.31
CA PRO A 92 4.48 -4.57 1.77
C PRO A 92 4.08 -5.60 2.84
N ALA A 93 2.84 -6.07 2.79
CA ALA A 93 2.34 -7.18 3.59
C ALA A 93 2.07 -8.41 2.72
N ALA A 94 1.29 -8.22 1.65
CA ALA A 94 0.91 -9.28 0.72
C ALA A 94 0.56 -8.71 -0.65
N SER A 95 0.59 -9.56 -1.66
CA SER A 95 -0.04 -9.32 -2.96
C SER A 95 -0.58 -10.62 -3.53
N GLN A 96 -1.62 -10.51 -4.36
CA GLN A 96 -2.22 -11.65 -5.06
C GLN A 96 -2.65 -11.22 -6.44
N ALA A 97 -2.06 -11.86 -7.46
CA ALA A 97 -2.50 -11.73 -8.85
C ALA A 97 -3.59 -12.76 -9.16
N THR A 98 -4.66 -12.34 -9.84
CA THR A 98 -5.75 -13.21 -10.29
C THR A 98 -6.34 -12.66 -11.59
N GLY A 99 -6.07 -13.31 -12.71
CA GLY A 99 -6.50 -12.84 -14.03
C GLY A 99 -5.96 -11.45 -14.35
N ASN A 100 -6.86 -10.50 -14.57
CA ASN A 100 -6.51 -9.10 -14.84
C ASN A 100 -6.49 -8.20 -13.60
N LEU A 101 -6.52 -8.81 -12.40
CA LEU A 101 -6.53 -8.09 -11.12
C LEU A 101 -5.28 -8.43 -10.31
N VAL A 102 -4.81 -7.45 -9.56
CA VAL A 102 -3.83 -7.63 -8.47
C VAL A 102 -4.34 -6.91 -7.23
N VAL A 103 -4.44 -7.64 -6.14
CA VAL A 103 -4.68 -7.04 -4.82
C VAL A 103 -3.33 -6.83 -4.13
N THR A 104 -3.16 -5.68 -3.50
CA THR A 104 -2.00 -5.35 -2.66
C THR A 104 -2.46 -4.94 -1.27
N ASP A 105 -1.76 -5.46 -0.26
CA ASP A 105 -1.92 -5.06 1.13
C ASP A 105 -0.60 -4.55 1.68
N TYR A 106 -0.61 -3.39 2.35
CA TYR A 106 0.60 -2.81 2.92
C TYR A 106 0.34 -1.87 4.09
N TRP A 107 1.39 -1.60 4.84
CA TRP A 107 1.41 -0.53 5.82
C TRP A 107 2.09 0.70 5.22
N ILE A 108 1.53 1.86 5.51
CA ILE A 108 2.14 3.14 5.22
C ILE A 108 2.36 3.89 6.53
N SER A 109 3.54 4.49 6.67
CA SER A 109 3.80 5.51 7.66
C SER A 109 4.22 6.77 6.93
N ALA A 110 3.65 7.90 7.29
CA ALA A 110 3.89 9.16 6.59
C ALA A 110 3.85 10.35 7.56
N ASP A 111 4.70 11.35 7.31
CA ASP A 111 4.74 12.60 8.04
C ASP A 111 4.33 13.75 7.12
N TRP A 112 3.27 14.44 7.51
CA TRP A 112 2.82 15.69 6.92
C TRP A 112 3.33 16.85 7.78
N VAL A 113 3.96 17.84 7.16
CA VAL A 113 4.60 18.96 7.87
C VAL A 113 4.08 20.28 7.30
N ASP A 114 3.76 21.23 8.18
CA ASP A 114 3.42 22.60 7.79
C ASP A 114 4.66 23.52 7.75
N LYS A 115 4.45 24.76 7.32
CA LYS A 115 5.52 25.78 7.25
C LYS A 115 6.15 26.13 8.61
N ASN A 116 5.50 25.81 9.72
CA ASN A 116 5.98 26.07 11.08
C ASN A 116 6.70 24.85 11.67
N GLY A 117 6.81 23.75 10.91
CA GLY A 117 7.39 22.50 11.38
C GLY A 117 6.42 21.62 12.18
N THR A 118 5.13 21.98 12.25
CA THR A 118 4.11 21.15 12.90
C THR A 118 3.96 19.86 12.11
N LYS A 119 4.10 18.73 12.82
CA LYS A 119 4.10 17.40 12.21
C LYS A 119 2.84 16.64 12.55
N LYS A 120 2.19 16.08 11.52
CA LYS A 120 1.10 15.10 11.64
C LYS A 120 1.60 13.76 11.16
N ARG A 121 1.64 12.76 12.03
CA ARG A 121 2.00 11.37 11.64
C ARG A 121 0.77 10.59 11.32
N MET A 122 0.78 9.93 10.17
CA MET A 122 -0.21 8.97 9.72
C MET A 122 0.40 7.56 9.73
N ARG A 123 -0.38 6.57 10.17
CA ARG A 123 -0.03 5.15 10.07
C ARG A 123 -1.29 4.37 9.71
N ASN A 124 -1.32 3.87 8.49
CA ASN A 124 -2.49 3.18 7.95
C ASN A 124 -2.14 1.80 7.39
N ARG A 125 -3.13 0.93 7.37
CA ARG A 125 -3.19 -0.26 6.51
C ARG A 125 -3.95 0.13 5.26
N ILE A 126 -3.47 -0.30 4.12
CA ILE A 126 -4.08 -0.01 2.83
C ILE A 126 -4.23 -1.31 2.06
N THR A 127 -5.41 -1.48 1.48
CA THR A 127 -5.69 -2.48 0.45
C THR A 127 -6.04 -1.75 -0.83
N HIS A 128 -5.37 -2.05 -1.92
CA HIS A 128 -5.78 -1.64 -3.26
C HIS A 128 -6.04 -2.85 -4.13
N THR A 129 -7.07 -2.75 -4.98
CA THR A 129 -7.31 -3.67 -6.09
C THR A 129 -6.97 -2.93 -7.38
N TRP A 130 -5.93 -3.39 -8.03
CA TRP A 130 -5.47 -2.90 -9.32
C TRP A 130 -6.07 -3.74 -10.44
N MET A 131 -6.56 -3.10 -11.48
CA MET A 131 -7.09 -3.75 -12.68
C MET A 131 -6.21 -3.40 -13.87
N ARG A 132 -5.91 -4.38 -14.71
CA ARG A 132 -5.19 -4.14 -15.97
C ARG A 132 -6.10 -3.37 -16.94
N VAL A 133 -5.59 -2.26 -17.46
CA VAL A 133 -6.26 -1.41 -18.46
C VAL A 133 -5.28 -1.17 -19.61
N GLY A 134 -5.52 -1.80 -20.75
CA GLY A 134 -4.54 -1.81 -21.85
C GLY A 134 -3.22 -2.43 -21.40
N SER A 135 -2.12 -1.69 -21.56
CA SER A 135 -0.78 -2.11 -21.11
C SER A 135 -0.44 -1.68 -19.68
N GLY A 136 -1.33 -0.93 -19.01
CA GLY A 136 -1.09 -0.37 -17.66
C GLY A 136 -2.00 -0.96 -16.59
N TRP A 137 -1.94 -0.35 -15.39
CA TRP A 137 -2.71 -0.73 -14.23
C TRP A 137 -3.42 0.50 -13.65
N GLN A 138 -4.67 0.33 -13.21
CA GLN A 138 -5.43 1.37 -12.51
C GLN A 138 -6.13 0.81 -11.28
N ILE A 139 -6.23 1.59 -10.22
CA ILE A 139 -6.93 1.21 -8.98
C ILE A 139 -8.44 1.24 -9.24
N ILE A 140 -9.10 0.08 -9.12
CA ILE A 140 -10.55 -0.06 -9.29
C ILE A 140 -11.29 -0.06 -7.96
N SER A 141 -10.62 -0.48 -6.89
CA SER A 141 -11.17 -0.48 -5.52
C SER A 141 -10.06 -0.35 -4.50
N GLY A 142 -10.42 0.07 -3.29
CA GLY A 142 -9.46 0.11 -2.19
C GLY A 142 -10.08 0.58 -0.89
N MET A 143 -9.36 0.32 0.19
CA MET A 143 -9.72 0.77 1.53
C MET A 143 -8.45 1.16 2.29
N SER A 144 -8.56 2.17 3.12
CA SER A 144 -7.55 2.47 4.13
C SER A 144 -8.16 2.47 5.53
N CYS A 145 -7.33 2.15 6.52
CA CYS A 145 -7.76 2.08 7.91
C CYS A 145 -6.55 2.41 8.80
N PRO A 146 -6.71 3.23 9.84
CA PRO A 146 -5.65 3.48 10.80
C PRO A 146 -5.12 2.19 11.42
N VAL A 147 -3.81 2.12 11.65
CA VAL A 147 -3.24 1.03 12.42
C VAL A 147 -3.65 1.25 13.89
N PRO A 148 -4.28 0.26 14.54
CA PRO A 148 -4.62 0.38 15.96
C PRO A 148 -3.36 0.71 16.78
N ALA A 149 -3.50 1.56 17.79
CA ALA A 149 -2.46 1.72 18.78
C ALA A 149 -2.16 0.34 19.40
N ALA A 150 -0.87 -0.01 19.53
CA ALA A 150 -0.52 -1.22 20.25
C ALA A 150 -1.17 -1.15 21.63
N GLY A 151 -2.00 -2.13 21.95
CA GLY A 151 -2.63 -2.21 23.27
C GLY A 151 -1.56 -2.12 24.36
N LYS A 152 -1.81 -1.26 25.33
CA LYS A 152 -1.01 -1.18 26.55
C LYS A 152 -1.23 -2.43 27.37
#